data_d40d1fd86bc48e55c11990fd0a92bdf9
#
_entry.id   d40d1fd86bc48e55c11990fd0a92bdf9
#
_cell.length_a   1.000
_cell.length_b   1.000
_cell.length_c   1.000
_cell.angle_alpha   90.00
_cell.angle_beta   90.00
_cell.angle_gamma   90.00
#
_symmetry.space_group_name_H-M   'P 1'
#
loop_
_entity.id
_entity.type
_entity.pdbx_description
1 polymer ?
#
loop_
_entity_poly.entity_id
_entity_poly.type
_entity_poly.pdbx_seq_one_letter_code
_entity_poly.pdbx_strand_id
1 'polypeptide(L)'
;MLEIKTDENETACRIIVVGVGGAGNNAVNRMVEEEICGVEFIGVNTDVQALQRCKAPKLLQIGAKLTRGLGAGANPEVGKKAAEESAEEITAALKGADMVFVTCGMGGGTGTGAAPVVAKLAKEQGILTVGVVTKPFSFEARARMQKAMSGIENITPNVDTLIVIPNDRLLDIMDRRTTLPDALRKADEVLQQAVQGITDLINVPSIINLDFADVQTVMREKGIAHVGSGSGTGDDKATDAVKMAVESPLLETSIDGATDVILNISGDISLFDANDAASYIRDITGDDINVIFGAKYDESNSDSCNVTVIATGIGQRQPAKKEEPEEQQNPFTRKPFTPNPNFQGTQGANGYQANPYLQQSAQNAGQRQGFVQNGQPGMPNYGAQYGAAQPANPAYNAPSQGGYGQQPGAGQGYPQTGAPQPAQPRYQAPQYHFNPGSIHTGDTQNIVIPSFLSRKDNNDDNA
;
A
#
# COMPACT_ATOMS: atom_id res chain seq x y z
N MET A 1 -5.32 -16.61 -46.42
CA MET A 1 -5.66 -15.52 -45.48
C MET A 1 -6.16 -16.17 -44.22
N LEU A 2 -5.43 -16.09 -43.14
CA LEU A 2 -5.90 -16.53 -41.82
C LEU A 2 -6.88 -15.44 -41.34
N GLU A 3 -8.17 -15.73 -41.33
CA GLU A 3 -9.17 -14.94 -40.63
C GLU A 3 -8.98 -15.16 -39.14
N ILE A 4 -8.45 -14.16 -38.46
CA ILE A 4 -8.48 -14.12 -37.01
C ILE A 4 -9.93 -13.76 -36.63
N LYS A 5 -10.72 -14.77 -36.27
CA LYS A 5 -11.98 -14.52 -35.56
C LYS A 5 -11.63 -14.00 -34.18
N THR A 6 -11.59 -12.72 -34.02
CA THR A 6 -11.63 -12.08 -32.70
C THR A 6 -13.06 -12.21 -32.20
N ASP A 7 -13.32 -13.18 -31.33
CA ASP A 7 -14.43 -13.07 -30.40
C ASP A 7 -14.07 -11.87 -29.48
N GLU A 8 -14.73 -10.73 -29.68
CA GLU A 8 -14.48 -9.45 -29.01
C GLU A 8 -14.59 -9.54 -27.47
N ASN A 9 -14.99 -10.69 -26.93
CA ASN A 9 -15.15 -10.94 -25.50
C ASN A 9 -14.07 -11.82 -24.85
N GLU A 10 -13.10 -12.36 -25.60
CA GLU A 10 -12.11 -13.31 -25.04
C GLU A 10 -10.69 -12.75 -24.85
N THR A 11 -10.42 -11.50 -25.23
CA THR A 11 -9.05 -10.95 -25.20
C THR A 11 -8.80 -9.89 -24.13
N ALA A 12 -9.81 -9.41 -23.41
CA ALA A 12 -9.62 -8.43 -22.36
C ALA A 12 -9.27 -9.12 -21.03
N CYS A 13 -8.19 -8.67 -20.37
CA CYS A 13 -7.83 -9.10 -19.03
C CYS A 13 -9.00 -8.87 -18.06
N ARG A 14 -9.44 -9.92 -17.37
CA ARG A 14 -10.55 -9.84 -16.42
C ARG A 14 -10.05 -9.44 -15.05
N ILE A 15 -10.31 -8.18 -14.69
CA ILE A 15 -9.91 -7.59 -13.42
C ILE A 15 -11.12 -7.48 -12.48
N ILE A 16 -10.97 -7.98 -11.26
CA ILE A 16 -12.02 -7.88 -10.23
C ILE A 16 -11.50 -7.05 -9.05
N VAL A 17 -12.29 -6.09 -8.59
CA VAL A 17 -12.03 -5.34 -7.35
C VAL A 17 -13.00 -5.80 -6.27
N VAL A 18 -12.46 -6.33 -5.18
CA VAL A 18 -13.22 -6.83 -4.04
C VAL A 18 -13.07 -5.86 -2.87
N GLY A 19 -14.15 -5.13 -2.55
CA GLY A 19 -14.22 -4.28 -1.37
C GLY A 19 -14.65 -5.07 -0.15
N VAL A 20 -13.79 -5.19 0.87
CA VAL A 20 -14.05 -6.01 2.06
C VAL A 20 -14.32 -5.14 3.28
N GLY A 21 -15.50 -5.31 3.88
CA GLY A 21 -15.95 -4.56 5.05
C GLY A 21 -16.37 -3.14 4.72
N GLY A 22 -16.64 -2.31 5.73
CA GLY A 22 -17.21 -0.97 5.54
C GLY A 22 -16.34 -0.05 4.69
N ALA A 23 -15.06 0.11 5.04
CA ALA A 23 -14.15 0.99 4.30
C ALA A 23 -13.88 0.46 2.87
N GLY A 24 -13.68 -0.85 2.69
CA GLY A 24 -13.52 -1.44 1.36
C GLY A 24 -14.76 -1.24 0.47
N ASN A 25 -15.97 -1.39 1.03
CA ASN A 25 -17.20 -1.11 0.31
C ASN A 25 -17.35 0.37 -0.05
N ASN A 26 -16.91 1.29 0.81
CA ASN A 26 -16.93 2.73 0.52
C ASN A 26 -15.95 3.08 -0.61
N ALA A 27 -14.74 2.50 -0.60
CA ALA A 27 -13.78 2.66 -1.69
C ALA A 27 -14.36 2.16 -3.02
N VAL A 28 -14.99 0.97 -3.02
CA VAL A 28 -15.68 0.44 -4.21
C VAL A 28 -16.82 1.35 -4.66
N ASN A 29 -17.60 1.91 -3.74
CA ASN A 29 -18.66 2.86 -4.10
C ASN A 29 -18.11 4.04 -4.88
N ARG A 30 -16.97 4.58 -4.44
CA ARG A 30 -16.32 5.68 -5.13
C ARG A 30 -15.78 5.27 -6.50
N MET A 31 -15.15 4.09 -6.61
CA MET A 31 -14.68 3.55 -7.88
C MET A 31 -15.81 3.38 -8.92
N VAL A 32 -17.00 2.98 -8.44
CA VAL A 32 -18.21 2.88 -9.27
C VAL A 32 -18.75 4.26 -9.64
N GLU A 33 -18.70 5.24 -8.72
CA GLU A 33 -19.12 6.63 -8.99
C GLU A 33 -18.22 7.34 -10.01
N GLU A 34 -16.93 7.03 -10.01
CA GLU A 34 -15.93 7.56 -10.95
C GLU A 34 -15.86 6.75 -12.26
N GLU A 35 -16.78 5.79 -12.44
CA GLU A 35 -16.94 5.00 -13.67
C GLU A 35 -15.63 4.34 -14.16
N ILE A 36 -14.84 3.76 -13.25
CA ILE A 36 -13.60 3.04 -13.64
C ILE A 36 -13.94 1.91 -14.61
N CYS A 37 -13.39 1.99 -15.83
CA CYS A 37 -13.70 1.08 -16.92
C CYS A 37 -12.88 -0.23 -16.85
N GLY A 38 -13.44 -1.30 -17.43
CA GLY A 38 -12.73 -2.58 -17.60
C GLY A 38 -12.54 -3.38 -16.31
N VAL A 39 -13.32 -3.09 -15.25
CA VAL A 39 -13.22 -3.71 -13.93
C VAL A 39 -14.58 -4.19 -13.45
N GLU A 40 -14.63 -5.38 -12.86
CA GLU A 40 -15.80 -5.89 -12.14
C GLU A 40 -15.68 -5.56 -10.65
N PHE A 41 -16.78 -5.13 -10.03
CA PHE A 41 -16.80 -4.79 -8.61
C PHE A 41 -17.61 -5.78 -7.78
N ILE A 42 -17.02 -6.20 -6.66
CA ILE A 42 -17.69 -7.08 -5.67
C ILE A 42 -17.60 -6.42 -4.30
N GLY A 43 -18.76 -6.20 -3.66
CA GLY A 43 -18.84 -5.78 -2.26
C GLY A 43 -19.00 -6.98 -1.33
N VAL A 44 -18.11 -7.12 -0.36
CA VAL A 44 -18.11 -8.21 0.64
C VAL A 44 -18.25 -7.64 2.04
N ASN A 45 -19.26 -8.09 2.79
CA ASN A 45 -19.45 -7.63 4.17
C ASN A 45 -20.17 -8.68 5.03
N THR A 46 -19.96 -8.59 6.36
CA THR A 46 -20.72 -9.31 7.38
C THR A 46 -21.96 -8.55 7.84
N ASP A 47 -22.03 -7.24 7.54
CA ASP A 47 -23.14 -6.34 7.88
C ASP A 47 -24.02 -6.13 6.63
N VAL A 48 -25.27 -6.63 6.71
CA VAL A 48 -26.25 -6.54 5.61
C VAL A 48 -26.65 -5.10 5.33
N GLN A 49 -26.81 -4.27 6.36
CA GLN A 49 -27.21 -2.87 6.18
C GLN A 49 -26.13 -2.06 5.48
N ALA A 50 -24.86 -2.31 5.83
CA ALA A 50 -23.73 -1.70 5.14
C ALA A 50 -23.63 -2.21 3.69
N LEU A 51 -23.85 -3.51 3.47
CA LEU A 51 -23.80 -4.12 2.15
C LEU A 51 -24.90 -3.59 1.21
N GLN A 52 -26.12 -3.34 1.72
CA GLN A 52 -27.21 -2.74 0.94
C GLN A 52 -26.91 -1.31 0.45
N ARG A 53 -25.96 -0.62 1.08
CA ARG A 53 -25.50 0.72 0.65
C ARG A 53 -24.34 0.66 -0.35
N CYS A 54 -23.81 -0.52 -0.58
CA CYS A 54 -22.73 -0.73 -1.53
C CYS A 54 -23.28 -0.67 -2.96
N LYS A 55 -22.62 0.09 -3.83
CA LYS A 55 -23.00 0.30 -5.24
C LYS A 55 -22.40 -0.75 -6.18
N ALA A 56 -21.59 -1.68 -5.65
CA ALA A 56 -21.04 -2.76 -6.44
C ALA A 56 -22.16 -3.58 -7.10
N PRO A 57 -22.03 -3.95 -8.39
CA PRO A 57 -23.02 -4.79 -9.07
C PRO A 57 -23.22 -6.16 -8.41
N LYS A 58 -22.16 -6.69 -7.80
CA LYS A 58 -22.18 -7.97 -7.10
C LYS A 58 -21.94 -7.77 -5.61
N LEU A 59 -22.88 -8.24 -4.79
CA LEU A 59 -22.83 -8.14 -3.34
C LEU A 59 -22.76 -9.55 -2.72
N LEU A 60 -21.83 -9.73 -1.79
CA LEU A 60 -21.60 -10.99 -1.11
C LEU A 60 -21.69 -10.80 0.40
N GLN A 61 -22.71 -11.31 1.02
CA GLN A 61 -22.81 -11.39 2.47
C GLN A 61 -22.00 -12.59 2.95
N ILE A 62 -21.03 -12.38 3.82
CA ILE A 62 -20.21 -13.45 4.40
C ILE A 62 -20.59 -13.71 5.87
N GLY A 63 -20.46 -14.97 6.30
CA GLY A 63 -20.70 -15.39 7.67
C GLY A 63 -22.13 -15.19 8.13
N ALA A 64 -23.12 -15.48 7.29
CA ALA A 64 -24.53 -15.28 7.58
C ALA A 64 -24.99 -16.05 8.83
N LYS A 65 -24.49 -17.27 9.06
CA LYS A 65 -24.82 -18.09 10.23
C LYS A 65 -24.15 -17.53 11.49
N LEU A 66 -22.87 -17.11 11.36
CA LEU A 66 -22.06 -16.63 12.47
C LEU A 66 -22.51 -15.25 12.96
N THR A 67 -22.75 -14.29 12.04
CA THR A 67 -22.98 -12.88 12.38
C THR A 67 -24.47 -12.49 12.33
N ARG A 68 -25.30 -13.28 11.68
CA ARG A 68 -26.72 -12.98 11.43
C ARG A 68 -26.93 -11.64 10.72
N GLY A 69 -25.94 -11.20 9.95
CA GLY A 69 -25.99 -9.90 9.25
C GLY A 69 -25.73 -8.67 10.11
N LEU A 70 -25.29 -8.84 11.37
CA LEU A 70 -25.07 -7.75 12.32
C LEU A 70 -23.62 -7.24 12.34
N GLY A 71 -22.78 -7.73 11.44
CA GLY A 71 -21.37 -7.36 11.38
C GLY A 71 -20.46 -8.18 12.31
N ALA A 72 -19.15 -7.91 12.24
CA ALA A 72 -18.12 -8.62 13.01
C ALA A 72 -17.81 -7.99 14.39
N GLY A 73 -18.48 -6.92 14.80
CA GLY A 73 -18.33 -6.26 16.11
C GLY A 73 -16.89 -5.80 16.40
N ALA A 74 -16.16 -5.29 15.39
CA ALA A 74 -14.77 -4.88 15.48
C ALA A 74 -13.80 -5.99 15.96
N ASN A 75 -14.18 -7.27 15.75
CA ASN A 75 -13.37 -8.44 16.06
C ASN A 75 -12.89 -9.12 14.76
N PRO A 76 -11.57 -9.09 14.45
CA PRO A 76 -11.01 -9.68 13.24
C PRO A 76 -11.21 -11.21 13.16
N GLU A 77 -11.18 -11.92 14.29
CA GLU A 77 -11.40 -13.36 14.32
C GLU A 77 -12.83 -13.74 13.85
N VAL A 78 -13.82 -12.90 14.16
CA VAL A 78 -15.18 -13.08 13.65
C VAL A 78 -15.23 -12.84 12.14
N GLY A 79 -14.54 -11.78 11.67
CA GLY A 79 -14.41 -11.49 10.23
C GLY A 79 -13.76 -12.62 9.46
N LYS A 80 -12.67 -13.20 9.99
CA LYS A 80 -11.96 -14.33 9.41
C LYS A 80 -12.88 -15.55 9.29
N LYS A 81 -13.50 -15.98 10.40
CA LYS A 81 -14.42 -17.11 10.40
C LYS A 81 -15.62 -16.90 9.49
N ALA A 82 -16.12 -15.67 9.36
CA ALA A 82 -17.21 -15.33 8.46
C ALA A 82 -16.79 -15.52 6.98
N ALA A 83 -15.56 -15.17 6.61
CA ALA A 83 -15.05 -15.42 5.28
C ALA A 83 -14.77 -16.92 5.03
N GLU A 84 -14.26 -17.63 6.04
CA GLU A 84 -14.06 -19.09 5.97
C GLU A 84 -15.40 -19.84 5.81
N GLU A 85 -16.46 -19.39 6.48
CA GLU A 85 -17.83 -19.93 6.33
C GLU A 85 -18.33 -19.82 4.89
N SER A 86 -18.02 -18.71 4.20
CA SER A 86 -18.48 -18.39 2.85
C SER A 86 -17.38 -18.61 1.77
N ALA A 87 -16.38 -19.43 2.07
CA ALA A 87 -15.21 -19.62 1.18
C ALA A 87 -15.61 -20.13 -0.23
N GLU A 88 -16.58 -21.02 -0.33
CA GLU A 88 -17.05 -21.55 -1.62
C GLU A 88 -17.71 -20.46 -2.48
N GLU A 89 -18.50 -19.58 -1.87
CA GLU A 89 -19.17 -18.48 -2.56
C GLU A 89 -18.15 -17.43 -3.03
N ILE A 90 -17.13 -17.11 -2.20
CA ILE A 90 -16.03 -16.22 -2.55
C ILE A 90 -15.24 -16.81 -3.73
N THR A 91 -14.85 -18.09 -3.63
CA THR A 91 -14.10 -18.79 -4.69
C THR A 91 -14.85 -18.80 -6.02
N ALA A 92 -16.15 -19.08 -5.99
CA ALA A 92 -17.00 -19.04 -7.19
C ALA A 92 -17.14 -17.62 -7.76
N ALA A 93 -17.13 -16.59 -6.90
CA ALA A 93 -17.22 -15.20 -7.31
C ALA A 93 -15.97 -14.71 -8.04
N LEU A 94 -14.79 -15.24 -7.69
CA LEU A 94 -13.48 -14.87 -8.25
C LEU A 94 -13.07 -15.72 -9.46
N LYS A 95 -13.77 -16.81 -9.72
CA LYS A 95 -13.40 -17.78 -10.76
C LYS A 95 -13.26 -17.14 -12.15
N GLY A 96 -12.12 -17.38 -12.80
CA GLY A 96 -11.82 -16.89 -14.14
C GLY A 96 -11.35 -15.44 -14.20
N ALA A 97 -11.00 -14.83 -13.07
CA ALA A 97 -10.28 -13.57 -13.06
C ALA A 97 -8.78 -13.79 -13.34
N ASP A 98 -8.16 -12.85 -14.04
CA ASP A 98 -6.72 -12.79 -14.26
C ASP A 98 -6.03 -12.01 -13.14
N MET A 99 -6.72 -10.99 -12.60
CA MET A 99 -6.24 -10.14 -11.53
C MET A 99 -7.35 -9.82 -10.53
N VAL A 100 -7.00 -9.81 -9.24
CA VAL A 100 -7.92 -9.45 -8.15
C VAL A 100 -7.28 -8.40 -7.27
N PHE A 101 -7.95 -7.26 -7.11
CA PHE A 101 -7.66 -6.29 -6.07
C PHE A 101 -8.51 -6.59 -4.84
N VAL A 102 -7.86 -6.69 -3.68
CA VAL A 102 -8.54 -6.81 -2.39
C VAL A 102 -8.33 -5.51 -1.63
N THR A 103 -9.39 -4.70 -1.54
CA THR A 103 -9.34 -3.40 -0.86
C THR A 103 -10.09 -3.42 0.45
N CYS A 104 -9.47 -2.90 1.51
CA CYS A 104 -10.10 -2.78 2.83
C CYS A 104 -9.42 -1.75 3.72
N GLY A 105 -10.16 -1.23 4.70
CA GLY A 105 -9.57 -0.49 5.83
C GLY A 105 -9.21 -1.45 6.96
N MET A 106 -7.94 -1.47 7.34
CA MET A 106 -7.44 -2.29 8.44
C MET A 106 -7.82 -1.70 9.81
N GLY A 107 -7.89 -2.55 10.84
CA GLY A 107 -8.22 -2.16 12.22
C GLY A 107 -9.68 -2.39 12.61
N GLY A 108 -10.56 -2.68 11.64
CA GLY A 108 -11.94 -3.11 11.87
C GLY A 108 -12.08 -4.61 12.14
N GLY A 109 -13.29 -5.13 12.12
CA GLY A 109 -13.56 -6.58 12.26
C GLY A 109 -13.56 -7.28 10.90
N THR A 110 -14.48 -6.89 10.02
CA THR A 110 -14.68 -7.58 8.73
C THR A 110 -13.48 -7.40 7.80
N GLY A 111 -13.07 -6.15 7.50
CA GLY A 111 -11.95 -5.89 6.60
C GLY A 111 -10.66 -6.58 7.05
N THR A 112 -10.28 -6.38 8.31
CA THR A 112 -9.04 -6.93 8.89
C THR A 112 -9.01 -8.46 8.91
N GLY A 113 -10.15 -9.10 9.20
CA GLY A 113 -10.23 -10.55 9.32
C GLY A 113 -10.52 -11.26 8.00
N ALA A 114 -11.42 -10.73 7.18
CA ALA A 114 -11.88 -11.39 5.96
C ALA A 114 -10.97 -11.13 4.74
N ALA A 115 -10.34 -9.94 4.63
CA ALA A 115 -9.50 -9.62 3.47
C ALA A 115 -8.34 -10.62 3.27
N PRO A 116 -7.60 -11.07 4.33
CA PRO A 116 -6.59 -12.10 4.18
C PRO A 116 -7.13 -13.43 3.64
N VAL A 117 -8.35 -13.81 4.00
CA VAL A 117 -9.01 -15.04 3.51
C VAL A 117 -9.41 -14.90 2.05
N VAL A 118 -10.01 -13.75 1.67
CA VAL A 118 -10.35 -13.45 0.27
C VAL A 118 -9.10 -13.49 -0.61
N ALA A 119 -8.03 -12.82 -0.17
CA ALA A 119 -6.76 -12.80 -0.88
C ALA A 119 -6.17 -14.21 -1.05
N LYS A 120 -6.19 -15.00 0.01
CA LYS A 120 -5.75 -16.41 -0.01
C LYS A 120 -6.51 -17.23 -1.05
N LEU A 121 -7.84 -17.12 -1.07
CA LEU A 121 -8.69 -17.85 -2.02
C LEU A 121 -8.46 -17.42 -3.47
N ALA A 122 -8.11 -16.14 -3.71
CA ALA A 122 -7.73 -15.66 -5.03
C ALA A 122 -6.36 -16.25 -5.45
N LYS A 123 -5.36 -16.17 -4.57
CA LYS A 123 -4.00 -16.67 -4.81
C LYS A 123 -3.97 -18.19 -5.03
N GLU A 124 -4.78 -18.96 -4.30
CA GLU A 124 -4.93 -20.41 -4.47
C GLU A 124 -5.49 -20.79 -5.86
N GLN A 125 -6.23 -19.90 -6.51
CA GLN A 125 -6.69 -20.06 -7.90
C GLN A 125 -5.64 -19.66 -8.94
N GLY A 126 -4.44 -19.20 -8.53
CA GLY A 126 -3.38 -18.72 -9.42
C GLY A 126 -3.59 -17.31 -9.97
N ILE A 127 -4.59 -16.59 -9.46
CA ILE A 127 -4.94 -15.22 -9.86
C ILE A 127 -3.90 -14.25 -9.30
N LEU A 128 -3.43 -13.29 -10.10
CA LEU A 128 -2.59 -12.20 -9.61
C LEU A 128 -3.34 -11.40 -8.55
N THR A 129 -2.88 -11.43 -7.31
CA THR A 129 -3.60 -10.86 -6.18
C THR A 129 -2.87 -9.65 -5.60
N VAL A 130 -3.51 -8.50 -5.66
CA VAL A 130 -2.99 -7.22 -5.14
C VAL A 130 -3.83 -6.74 -3.96
N GLY A 131 -3.18 -6.54 -2.82
CA GLY A 131 -3.82 -5.93 -1.65
C GLY A 131 -3.63 -4.42 -1.66
N VAL A 132 -4.72 -3.65 -1.49
CA VAL A 132 -4.67 -2.19 -1.33
C VAL A 132 -5.41 -1.83 -0.05
N VAL A 133 -4.66 -1.49 1.00
CA VAL A 133 -5.22 -1.37 2.34
C VAL A 133 -4.82 -0.08 3.02
N THR A 134 -5.72 0.45 3.88
CA THR A 134 -5.40 1.62 4.69
C THR A 134 -5.15 1.26 6.14
N LYS A 135 -4.19 1.97 6.78
CA LYS A 135 -4.05 2.01 8.24
C LYS A 135 -4.98 3.08 8.83
N PRO A 136 -5.57 2.86 10.00
CA PRO A 136 -6.44 3.86 10.64
C PRO A 136 -5.65 5.12 11.03
N PHE A 137 -6.37 6.23 11.22
CA PHE A 137 -5.80 7.42 11.82
C PHE A 137 -5.38 7.17 13.28
N SER A 138 -4.35 7.86 13.75
CA SER A 138 -3.85 7.76 15.12
C SER A 138 -4.91 8.11 16.18
N PHE A 139 -5.85 9.01 15.87
CA PHE A 139 -6.95 9.37 16.77
C PHE A 139 -7.99 8.25 16.92
N GLU A 140 -8.01 7.24 16.05
CA GLU A 140 -8.93 6.11 16.15
C GLU A 140 -8.55 5.06 17.21
N ALA A 141 -7.57 5.36 18.02
CA ALA A 141 -7.03 4.61 19.16
C ALA A 141 -6.00 3.51 18.81
N ARG A 142 -5.05 3.33 19.76
CA ARG A 142 -3.94 2.36 19.64
C ARG A 142 -4.42 0.92 19.42
N ALA A 143 -5.52 0.52 20.06
CA ALA A 143 -6.06 -0.83 19.89
C ALA A 143 -6.51 -1.11 18.46
N ARG A 144 -7.03 -0.09 17.75
CA ARG A 144 -7.40 -0.20 16.33
C ARG A 144 -6.17 -0.32 15.44
N MET A 145 -5.13 0.46 15.72
CA MET A 145 -3.85 0.38 15.02
C MET A 145 -3.17 -0.99 15.21
N GLN A 146 -3.18 -1.54 16.43
CA GLN A 146 -2.63 -2.88 16.68
C GLN A 146 -3.34 -3.96 15.87
N LYS A 147 -4.69 -3.91 15.79
CA LYS A 147 -5.47 -4.81 14.93
C LYS A 147 -5.11 -4.62 13.46
N ALA A 148 -4.88 -3.37 13.02
CA ALA A 148 -4.49 -3.07 11.65
C ALA A 148 -3.14 -3.69 11.30
N MET A 149 -2.14 -3.53 12.16
CA MET A 149 -0.82 -4.14 11.97
C MET A 149 -0.88 -5.66 11.89
N SER A 150 -1.61 -6.31 12.81
CA SER A 150 -1.84 -7.76 12.74
C SER A 150 -2.59 -8.18 11.46
N GLY A 151 -3.53 -7.37 10.98
CA GLY A 151 -4.22 -7.60 9.71
C GLY A 151 -3.30 -7.53 8.50
N ILE A 152 -2.38 -6.55 8.49
CA ILE A 152 -1.35 -6.39 7.47
C ILE A 152 -0.39 -7.58 7.46
N GLU A 153 0.08 -8.01 8.63
CA GLU A 153 0.90 -9.21 8.77
C GLU A 153 0.20 -10.47 8.23
N ASN A 154 -1.11 -10.59 8.44
CA ASN A 154 -1.89 -11.74 7.98
C ASN A 154 -2.20 -11.70 6.48
N ILE A 155 -2.34 -10.53 5.85
CA ILE A 155 -2.63 -10.43 4.41
C ILE A 155 -1.37 -10.56 3.56
N THR A 156 -0.23 -10.09 4.05
CA THR A 156 1.05 -10.07 3.31
C THR A 156 1.41 -11.40 2.65
N PRO A 157 1.34 -12.58 3.30
CA PRO A 157 1.67 -13.86 2.65
C PRO A 157 0.63 -14.31 1.62
N ASN A 158 -0.57 -13.73 1.65
CA ASN A 158 -1.71 -14.12 0.84
C ASN A 158 -1.91 -13.24 -0.41
N VAL A 159 -1.07 -12.24 -0.61
CA VAL A 159 -1.06 -11.38 -1.81
C VAL A 159 0.27 -11.50 -2.55
N ASP A 160 0.31 -11.13 -3.81
CA ASP A 160 1.54 -11.01 -4.58
C ASP A 160 2.20 -9.66 -4.34
N THR A 161 1.38 -8.62 -4.28
CA THR A 161 1.80 -7.24 -4.00
C THR A 161 0.86 -6.61 -2.99
N LEU A 162 1.41 -5.86 -2.03
CA LEU A 162 0.66 -5.17 -1.00
C LEU A 162 1.00 -3.67 -0.99
N ILE A 163 -0.02 -2.86 -1.16
CA ILE A 163 0.04 -1.39 -1.05
C ILE A 163 -0.59 -1.01 0.28
N VAL A 164 0.16 -0.32 1.14
CA VAL A 164 -0.30 0.11 2.46
C VAL A 164 -0.31 1.62 2.54
N ILE A 165 -1.48 2.19 2.78
CA ILE A 165 -1.70 3.64 2.83
C ILE A 165 -1.99 4.03 4.28
N PRO A 166 -1.08 4.79 4.95
CA PRO A 166 -1.35 5.27 6.30
C PRO A 166 -2.24 6.51 6.25
N ASN A 167 -3.44 6.44 6.85
CA ASN A 167 -4.36 7.58 6.87
C ASN A 167 -3.75 8.82 7.56
N ASP A 168 -2.83 8.65 8.50
CA ASP A 168 -2.15 9.77 9.15
C ASP A 168 -1.40 10.67 8.16
N ARG A 169 -0.88 10.11 7.06
CA ARG A 169 -0.22 10.89 6.00
C ARG A 169 -1.18 11.83 5.26
N LEU A 170 -2.46 11.51 5.26
CA LEU A 170 -3.47 12.40 4.70
C LEU A 170 -3.57 13.71 5.49
N LEU A 171 -3.25 13.70 6.79
CA LEU A 171 -3.25 14.90 7.63
C LEU A 171 -2.17 15.90 7.23
N ASP A 172 -1.07 15.42 6.61
CA ASP A 172 0.04 16.27 6.17
C ASP A 172 -0.33 17.11 4.94
N ILE A 173 -1.30 16.64 4.14
CA ILE A 173 -1.76 17.29 2.89
C ILE A 173 -3.12 17.98 3.00
N MET A 174 -3.82 17.77 4.12
CA MET A 174 -5.16 18.34 4.33
C MET A 174 -5.11 19.70 5.02
N ASP A 175 -6.08 20.59 4.67
CA ASP A 175 -6.30 21.82 5.41
C ASP A 175 -6.83 21.48 6.83
N ARG A 176 -6.42 22.28 7.82
CA ARG A 176 -6.90 22.16 9.21
C ARG A 176 -8.41 22.36 9.37
N ARG A 177 -9.09 22.87 8.34
CA ARG A 177 -10.55 23.03 8.28
C ARG A 177 -11.28 21.83 7.70
N THR A 178 -10.55 20.82 7.21
CA THR A 178 -11.15 19.61 6.61
C THR A 178 -11.99 18.89 7.64
N THR A 179 -13.22 18.55 7.27
CA THR A 179 -14.12 17.82 8.17
C THR A 179 -13.74 16.34 8.25
N LEU A 180 -14.13 15.66 9.34
CA LEU A 180 -13.88 14.22 9.48
C LEU A 180 -14.47 13.38 8.32
N PRO A 181 -15.71 13.63 7.84
CA PRO A 181 -16.22 12.94 6.66
C PRO A 181 -15.38 13.16 5.40
N ASP A 182 -14.86 14.36 5.20
CA ASP A 182 -14.01 14.66 4.04
C ASP A 182 -12.64 13.99 4.15
N ALA A 183 -12.08 13.91 5.36
CA ALA A 183 -10.83 13.18 5.60
C ALA A 183 -10.98 11.68 5.30
N LEU A 184 -12.08 11.05 5.74
CA LEU A 184 -12.36 9.66 5.42
C LEU A 184 -12.64 9.45 3.92
N ARG A 185 -13.30 10.42 3.28
CA ARG A 185 -13.51 10.41 1.82
C ARG A 185 -12.19 10.47 1.07
N LYS A 186 -11.24 11.26 1.56
CA LYS A 186 -9.90 11.34 0.95
C LYS A 186 -9.13 10.02 1.07
N ALA A 187 -9.30 9.29 2.18
CA ALA A 187 -8.73 7.95 2.32
C ALA A 187 -9.32 6.95 1.30
N ASP A 188 -10.64 6.99 1.08
CA ASP A 188 -11.31 6.17 0.06
C ASP A 188 -10.85 6.55 -1.36
N GLU A 189 -10.62 7.85 -1.62
CA GLU A 189 -10.11 8.38 -2.88
C GLU A 189 -8.68 7.88 -3.19
N VAL A 190 -7.81 7.83 -2.18
CA VAL A 190 -6.45 7.29 -2.38
C VAL A 190 -6.46 5.80 -2.71
N LEU A 191 -7.34 5.02 -2.06
CA LEU A 191 -7.56 3.61 -2.42
C LEU A 191 -8.04 3.48 -3.88
N GLN A 192 -8.95 4.33 -4.30
CA GLN A 192 -9.46 4.37 -5.67
C GLN A 192 -8.34 4.73 -6.66
N GLN A 193 -7.56 5.79 -6.39
CA GLN A 193 -6.45 6.21 -7.25
C GLN A 193 -5.38 5.11 -7.41
N ALA A 194 -5.06 4.38 -6.33
CA ALA A 194 -4.11 3.28 -6.39
C ALA A 194 -4.60 2.13 -7.29
N VAL A 195 -5.89 1.78 -7.23
CA VAL A 195 -6.48 0.77 -8.12
C VAL A 195 -6.56 1.28 -9.55
N GLN A 196 -7.06 2.51 -9.75
CA GLN A 196 -7.20 3.12 -11.06
C GLN A 196 -5.86 3.27 -11.77
N GLY A 197 -4.82 3.72 -11.07
CA GLY A 197 -3.49 3.87 -11.64
C GLY A 197 -2.93 2.58 -12.24
N ILE A 198 -3.33 1.41 -11.71
CA ILE A 198 -2.93 0.10 -12.22
C ILE A 198 -3.87 -0.36 -13.34
N THR A 199 -5.18 -0.18 -13.16
CA THR A 199 -6.16 -0.65 -14.15
C THR A 199 -6.12 0.14 -15.45
N ASP A 200 -5.84 1.44 -15.37
CA ASP A 200 -5.69 2.30 -16.55
C ASP A 200 -4.51 1.87 -17.44
N LEU A 201 -3.43 1.37 -16.84
CA LEU A 201 -2.28 0.84 -17.58
C LEU A 201 -2.63 -0.34 -18.48
N ILE A 202 -3.58 -1.17 -18.03
CA ILE A 202 -3.98 -2.41 -18.70
C ILE A 202 -5.12 -2.15 -19.70
N ASN A 203 -6.10 -1.31 -19.31
CA ASN A 203 -7.36 -1.18 -20.03
C ASN A 203 -7.41 -0.01 -21.00
N VAL A 204 -6.58 1.04 -20.80
CA VAL A 204 -6.64 2.26 -21.62
C VAL A 204 -5.64 2.15 -22.77
N PRO A 205 -6.12 2.25 -24.04
CA PRO A 205 -5.22 2.27 -25.19
C PRO A 205 -4.24 3.45 -25.13
N SER A 206 -2.96 3.17 -25.27
CA SER A 206 -1.86 4.12 -25.14
C SER A 206 -0.93 4.04 -26.35
N ILE A 207 -0.05 5.02 -26.58
CA ILE A 207 0.96 4.96 -27.65
C ILE A 207 1.98 3.85 -27.36
N ILE A 208 2.38 3.71 -26.09
CA ILE A 208 3.19 2.59 -25.61
C ILE A 208 2.30 1.88 -24.59
N ASN A 209 1.68 0.78 -25.03
CA ASN A 209 0.84 -0.05 -24.20
C ASN A 209 1.69 -0.97 -23.34
N LEU A 210 1.29 -1.09 -22.08
CA LEU A 210 1.75 -2.17 -21.22
C LEU A 210 0.78 -3.34 -21.34
N ASP A 211 1.28 -4.53 -21.58
CA ASP A 211 0.45 -5.72 -21.54
C ASP A 211 0.30 -6.25 -20.11
N PHE A 212 -0.69 -7.12 -19.92
CA PHE A 212 -0.94 -7.71 -18.60
C PHE A 212 0.25 -8.55 -18.11
N ALA A 213 1.02 -9.15 -19.02
CA ALA A 213 2.18 -9.98 -18.67
C ALA A 213 3.32 -9.12 -18.07
N ASP A 214 3.50 -7.87 -18.55
CA ASP A 214 4.46 -6.91 -17.99
C ASP A 214 4.07 -6.55 -16.57
N VAL A 215 2.79 -6.17 -16.35
CA VAL A 215 2.26 -5.86 -15.02
C VAL A 215 2.39 -7.06 -14.08
N GLN A 216 2.09 -8.28 -14.57
CA GLN A 216 2.22 -9.50 -13.80
C GLN A 216 3.67 -9.76 -13.37
N THR A 217 4.63 -9.52 -14.24
CA THR A 217 6.07 -9.72 -13.96
C THR A 217 6.56 -8.79 -12.85
N VAL A 218 6.10 -7.53 -12.86
CA VAL A 218 6.48 -6.52 -11.86
C VAL A 218 5.76 -6.73 -10.53
N MET A 219 4.58 -7.36 -10.51
CA MET A 219 3.76 -7.46 -9.31
C MET A 219 3.74 -8.84 -8.65
N ARG A 220 4.06 -9.92 -9.38
CA ARG A 220 3.97 -11.28 -8.85
C ARG A 220 5.05 -11.54 -7.80
N GLU A 221 4.62 -11.89 -6.57
CA GLU A 221 5.49 -12.24 -5.43
C GLU A 221 6.51 -11.12 -5.03
N LYS A 222 6.16 -9.86 -5.28
CA LYS A 222 7.05 -8.71 -4.99
C LYS A 222 6.88 -8.14 -3.58
N GLY A 223 5.84 -8.51 -2.85
CA GLY A 223 5.62 -8.04 -1.49
C GLY A 223 5.13 -6.60 -1.43
N ILE A 224 5.79 -5.74 -0.64
CA ILE A 224 5.34 -4.35 -0.47
C ILE A 224 5.68 -3.53 -1.72
N ALA A 225 4.69 -2.74 -2.20
CA ALA A 225 4.84 -1.83 -3.31
C ALA A 225 4.55 -0.38 -2.90
N HIS A 226 5.19 0.52 -3.63
CA HIS A 226 4.93 1.95 -3.64
C HIS A 226 4.12 2.31 -4.87
N VAL A 227 3.00 3.02 -4.71
CA VAL A 227 2.21 3.55 -5.83
C VAL A 227 2.01 5.03 -5.60
N GLY A 228 2.60 5.84 -6.45
CA GLY A 228 2.47 7.29 -6.40
C GLY A 228 1.94 7.85 -7.71
N SER A 229 1.19 8.94 -7.61
CA SER A 229 0.73 9.71 -8.75
C SER A 229 1.07 11.18 -8.55
N GLY A 230 1.49 11.82 -9.60
CA GLY A 230 1.82 13.24 -9.60
C GLY A 230 1.41 13.91 -10.90
N SER A 231 1.23 15.23 -10.85
CA SER A 231 0.90 16.04 -12.01
C SER A 231 1.81 17.26 -12.08
N GLY A 232 2.19 17.64 -13.28
CA GLY A 232 3.00 18.82 -13.54
C GLY A 232 2.47 19.62 -14.71
N THR A 233 2.84 20.90 -14.77
CA THR A 233 2.45 21.82 -15.85
C THR A 233 3.66 22.69 -16.24
N GLY A 234 3.69 23.15 -17.51
CA GLY A 234 4.76 24.01 -18.02
C GLY A 234 5.98 23.22 -18.56
N ASP A 235 7.14 23.89 -18.63
CA ASP A 235 8.33 23.36 -19.31
C ASP A 235 8.94 22.15 -18.59
N ASP A 236 8.89 22.10 -17.23
CA ASP A 236 9.45 21.02 -16.41
C ASP A 236 8.36 20.01 -15.94
N LYS A 237 7.21 19.99 -16.63
CA LYS A 237 6.00 19.23 -16.21
C LYS A 237 6.23 17.76 -15.89
N ALA A 238 7.06 17.07 -16.66
CA ALA A 238 7.32 15.64 -16.45
C ALA A 238 8.19 15.40 -15.22
N THR A 239 9.22 16.22 -15.02
CA THR A 239 10.12 16.14 -13.85
C THR A 239 9.35 16.46 -12.56
N ASP A 240 8.49 17.49 -12.58
CA ASP A 240 7.70 17.87 -11.42
C ASP A 240 6.64 16.79 -11.10
N ALA A 241 6.00 16.24 -12.13
CA ALA A 241 5.04 15.14 -11.97
C ALA A 241 5.70 13.88 -11.38
N VAL A 242 6.88 13.48 -11.87
CA VAL A 242 7.62 12.33 -11.33
C VAL A 242 8.06 12.56 -9.90
N LYS A 243 8.60 13.75 -9.58
CA LYS A 243 8.95 14.11 -8.19
C LYS A 243 7.75 13.98 -7.27
N MET A 244 6.62 14.56 -7.65
CA MET A 244 5.39 14.47 -6.87
C MET A 244 4.92 13.02 -6.70
N ALA A 245 5.04 12.18 -7.73
CA ALA A 245 4.67 10.78 -7.66
C ALA A 245 5.59 9.98 -6.71
N VAL A 246 6.90 10.21 -6.78
CA VAL A 246 7.92 9.48 -5.99
C VAL A 246 7.98 9.96 -4.55
N GLU A 247 7.89 11.28 -4.35
CA GLU A 247 7.94 11.92 -3.03
C GLU A 247 6.55 12.02 -2.38
N SER A 248 5.57 11.28 -2.92
CA SER A 248 4.19 11.34 -2.41
C SER A 248 4.16 11.15 -0.89
N PRO A 249 3.73 12.17 -0.13
CA PRO A 249 3.67 12.07 1.32
C PRO A 249 2.68 11.02 1.82
N LEU A 250 1.83 10.49 0.92
CA LEU A 250 0.78 9.53 1.24
C LEU A 250 1.31 8.13 1.59
N LEU A 251 2.57 7.83 1.28
CA LEU A 251 3.14 6.50 1.45
C LEU A 251 4.26 6.50 2.48
N GLU A 252 4.41 5.39 3.21
CA GLU A 252 5.50 5.20 4.18
C GLU A 252 6.78 4.66 3.51
N THR A 253 6.68 4.20 2.29
CA THR A 253 7.77 3.56 1.55
C THR A 253 8.44 4.56 0.61
N SER A 254 9.76 4.52 0.53
CA SER A 254 10.55 5.15 -0.53
C SER A 254 10.69 4.15 -1.67
N ILE A 255 10.87 4.64 -2.89
CA ILE A 255 11.21 3.79 -4.04
C ILE A 255 12.68 3.34 -4.03
N ASP A 256 13.48 3.85 -3.08
CA ASP A 256 14.88 3.46 -2.93
C ASP A 256 15.00 1.96 -2.66
N GLY A 257 15.86 1.30 -3.45
CA GLY A 257 16.05 -0.15 -3.37
C GLY A 257 14.94 -1.00 -4.01
N ALA A 258 14.01 -0.40 -4.76
CA ALA A 258 13.08 -1.14 -5.61
C ALA A 258 13.82 -1.95 -6.66
N THR A 259 13.29 -3.12 -7.02
CA THR A 259 13.83 -3.96 -8.10
C THR A 259 13.16 -3.73 -9.44
N ASP A 260 11.89 -3.37 -9.42
CA ASP A 260 11.09 -3.15 -10.61
C ASP A 260 10.23 -1.89 -10.45
N VAL A 261 10.11 -1.12 -11.52
CA VAL A 261 9.26 0.07 -11.58
C VAL A 261 8.45 0.07 -12.87
N ILE A 262 7.16 0.36 -12.73
CA ILE A 262 6.31 0.77 -13.85
C ILE A 262 6.21 2.29 -13.79
N LEU A 263 6.56 2.94 -14.88
CA LEU A 263 6.43 4.37 -15.07
C LEU A 263 5.44 4.64 -16.18
N ASN A 264 4.27 5.19 -15.86
CA ASN A 264 3.27 5.58 -16.83
C ASN A 264 3.16 7.10 -16.89
N ILE A 265 3.25 7.64 -18.10
CA ILE A 265 3.13 9.08 -18.36
C ILE A 265 1.95 9.34 -19.27
N SER A 266 1.11 10.32 -18.92
CA SER A 266 -0.05 10.71 -19.71
C SER A 266 -0.20 12.23 -19.81
N GLY A 267 -0.71 12.72 -20.95
CA GLY A 267 -0.93 14.13 -21.21
C GLY A 267 -0.27 14.62 -22.50
N ASP A 268 -0.03 15.91 -22.59
CA ASP A 268 0.71 16.51 -23.69
C ASP A 268 2.22 16.35 -23.46
N ILE A 269 2.75 15.19 -23.85
CA ILE A 269 4.11 14.75 -23.55
C ILE A 269 4.99 14.70 -24.78
N SER A 270 6.18 15.22 -24.68
CA SER A 270 7.26 15.11 -25.68
C SER A 270 8.16 13.92 -25.38
N LEU A 271 9.04 13.56 -26.33
CA LEU A 271 10.09 12.56 -26.14
C LEU A 271 11.06 12.95 -25.02
N PHE A 272 11.33 14.26 -24.87
CA PHE A 272 12.22 14.77 -23.84
C PHE A 272 11.58 14.60 -22.45
N ASP A 273 10.29 14.92 -22.29
CA ASP A 273 9.54 14.71 -21.04
C ASP A 273 9.63 13.27 -20.60
N ALA A 274 9.43 12.34 -21.54
CA ALA A 274 9.53 10.90 -21.26
C ALA A 274 10.94 10.48 -20.81
N ASN A 275 11.99 11.02 -21.46
CA ASN A 275 13.36 10.76 -21.10
C ASN A 275 13.73 11.32 -19.72
N ASP A 276 13.30 12.53 -19.41
CA ASP A 276 13.60 13.21 -18.16
C ASP A 276 12.94 12.51 -16.98
N ALA A 277 11.67 12.09 -17.15
CA ALA A 277 10.95 11.28 -16.17
C ALA A 277 11.66 9.94 -15.89
N ALA A 278 12.06 9.22 -16.94
CA ALA A 278 12.75 7.94 -16.80
C ALA A 278 14.15 8.10 -16.19
N SER A 279 14.86 9.20 -16.51
CA SER A 279 16.18 9.50 -15.94
C SER A 279 16.08 9.80 -14.45
N TYR A 280 15.07 10.58 -14.03
CA TYR A 280 14.84 10.88 -12.61
C TYR A 280 14.60 9.61 -11.78
N ILE A 281 13.83 8.66 -12.30
CA ILE A 281 13.61 7.36 -11.61
C ILE A 281 14.94 6.61 -11.46
N ARG A 282 15.77 6.53 -12.53
CA ARG A 282 17.06 5.85 -12.47
C ARG A 282 18.05 6.51 -11.51
N ASP A 283 18.05 7.84 -11.44
CA ASP A 283 18.92 8.58 -10.51
C ASP A 283 18.62 8.23 -9.03
N ILE A 284 17.35 7.97 -8.69
CA ILE A 284 16.96 7.62 -7.33
C ILE A 284 17.16 6.13 -7.04
N THR A 285 16.80 5.27 -7.99
CA THR A 285 16.76 3.81 -7.77
C THR A 285 18.05 3.10 -8.15
N GLY A 286 18.91 3.76 -8.94
CA GLY A 286 20.16 3.20 -9.50
C GLY A 286 19.94 2.50 -10.85
N ASP A 287 21.06 2.21 -11.54
CA ASP A 287 21.06 1.71 -12.92
C ASP A 287 20.57 0.27 -13.08
N ASP A 288 20.58 -0.53 -12.01
CA ASP A 288 20.23 -1.96 -12.04
C ASP A 288 18.72 -2.24 -11.85
N ILE A 289 17.86 -1.27 -12.15
CA ILE A 289 16.43 -1.39 -12.01
C ILE A 289 15.77 -1.80 -13.33
N ASN A 290 14.76 -2.66 -13.23
CA ASN A 290 13.87 -2.96 -14.36
C ASN A 290 12.78 -1.90 -14.44
N VAL A 291 12.84 -1.02 -15.47
CA VAL A 291 11.82 0.02 -15.69
C VAL A 291 10.97 -0.36 -16.88
N ILE A 292 9.67 -0.55 -16.63
CA ILE A 292 8.66 -0.75 -17.66
C ILE A 292 7.95 0.60 -17.89
N PHE A 293 7.94 1.07 -19.13
CA PHE A 293 7.48 2.40 -19.50
C PHE A 293 6.21 2.36 -20.32
N GLY A 294 5.18 3.11 -19.89
CA GLY A 294 3.94 3.35 -20.61
C GLY A 294 3.78 4.84 -20.94
N ALA A 295 3.20 5.14 -22.12
CA ALA A 295 2.97 6.51 -22.53
C ALA A 295 1.61 6.68 -23.23
N LYS A 296 0.78 7.59 -22.70
CA LYS A 296 -0.51 7.98 -23.27
C LYS A 296 -0.47 9.45 -23.67
N TYR A 297 -0.64 9.74 -24.95
CA TYR A 297 -0.80 11.11 -25.41
C TYR A 297 -2.26 11.54 -25.30
N ASP A 298 -2.52 12.71 -24.71
CA ASP A 298 -3.85 13.26 -24.52
C ASP A 298 -3.85 14.77 -24.85
N GLU A 299 -4.37 15.11 -26.01
CA GLU A 299 -4.47 16.50 -26.49
C GLU A 299 -5.43 17.36 -25.67
N SER A 300 -6.36 16.74 -24.92
CA SER A 300 -7.33 17.48 -24.11
C SER A 300 -6.68 18.15 -22.90
N ASN A 301 -5.56 17.64 -22.46
CA ASN A 301 -4.75 18.13 -21.34
C ASN A 301 -3.53 18.91 -21.84
N SER A 302 -3.75 19.99 -22.58
CA SER A 302 -2.67 20.83 -23.11
C SER A 302 -1.79 21.36 -21.97
N ASP A 303 -0.45 21.27 -22.16
CA ASP A 303 0.57 21.77 -21.24
C ASP A 303 0.56 21.11 -19.84
N SER A 304 -0.03 19.92 -19.70
CA SER A 304 -0.02 19.16 -18.46
C SER A 304 0.47 17.73 -18.67
N CYS A 305 1.13 17.19 -17.65
CA CYS A 305 1.62 15.83 -17.59
C CYS A 305 1.18 15.18 -16.29
N ASN A 306 0.62 13.98 -16.38
CA ASN A 306 0.34 13.14 -15.23
C ASN A 306 1.26 11.91 -15.27
N VAL A 307 1.84 11.60 -14.13
CA VAL A 307 2.75 10.47 -13.99
C VAL A 307 2.24 9.55 -12.89
N THR A 308 2.20 8.25 -13.18
CA THR A 308 1.97 7.21 -12.18
C THR A 308 3.20 6.33 -12.10
N VAL A 309 3.74 6.18 -10.89
CA VAL A 309 4.89 5.34 -10.57
C VAL A 309 4.44 4.19 -9.69
N ILE A 310 4.76 2.96 -10.09
CA ILE A 310 4.54 1.76 -9.28
C ILE A 310 5.89 1.09 -9.09
N ALA A 311 6.43 1.15 -7.87
CA ALA A 311 7.71 0.53 -7.54
C ALA A 311 7.50 -0.69 -6.64
N THR A 312 8.12 -1.81 -6.98
CA THR A 312 7.96 -3.09 -6.29
C THR A 312 9.31 -3.71 -5.91
N GLY A 313 9.28 -4.76 -5.08
CA GLY A 313 10.49 -5.41 -4.60
C GLY A 313 11.31 -4.56 -3.62
N ILE A 314 10.68 -3.59 -2.96
CA ILE A 314 11.30 -2.71 -1.99
C ILE A 314 11.82 -3.53 -0.81
N GLY A 315 13.13 -3.40 -0.51
CA GLY A 315 13.79 -4.14 0.57
C GLY A 315 14.20 -5.59 0.20
N GLN A 316 13.96 -6.05 -1.02
CA GLN A 316 14.44 -7.36 -1.50
C GLN A 316 15.87 -7.31 -2.07
N ARG A 317 16.39 -6.13 -2.41
CA ARG A 317 17.80 -6.00 -2.77
C ARG A 317 18.62 -6.46 -1.56
N GLN A 318 19.25 -7.63 -1.66
CA GLN A 318 20.40 -7.95 -0.82
C GLN A 318 21.44 -6.85 -1.13
N PRO A 319 22.04 -6.21 -0.09
CA PRO A 319 23.08 -5.25 -0.35
C PRO A 319 24.08 -5.92 -1.29
N ALA A 320 24.32 -5.30 -2.44
CA ALA A 320 25.27 -5.79 -3.42
C ALA A 320 26.50 -6.22 -2.63
N LYS A 321 26.83 -7.52 -2.70
CA LYS A 321 28.05 -8.05 -2.09
C LYS A 321 29.14 -7.14 -2.60
N LYS A 322 29.65 -6.24 -1.76
CA LYS A 322 30.80 -5.42 -2.13
C LYS A 322 31.78 -6.45 -2.63
N GLU A 323 32.05 -6.47 -3.91
CA GLU A 323 33.17 -7.19 -4.46
C GLU A 323 34.34 -6.67 -3.64
N GLU A 324 34.81 -7.49 -2.72
CA GLU A 324 36.10 -7.24 -2.08
C GLU A 324 37.07 -7.03 -3.27
N PRO A 325 37.80 -5.91 -3.34
CA PRO A 325 38.70 -5.68 -4.45
C PRO A 325 39.49 -6.96 -4.59
N GLU A 326 39.40 -7.63 -5.76
CA GLU A 326 40.27 -8.76 -6.08
C GLU A 326 41.67 -8.33 -5.71
N GLU A 327 42.24 -8.90 -4.62
CA GLU A 327 43.65 -8.74 -4.32
C GLU A 327 44.36 -9.14 -5.58
N GLN A 328 44.86 -8.14 -6.31
CA GLN A 328 45.77 -8.35 -7.44
C GLN A 328 46.81 -9.32 -6.96
N GLN A 329 46.61 -10.60 -7.32
CA GLN A 329 47.55 -11.65 -6.98
C GLN A 329 48.92 -11.24 -7.51
N ASN A 330 49.71 -10.74 -6.58
CA ASN A 330 51.08 -10.37 -6.83
C ASN A 330 51.80 -11.61 -7.39
N PRO A 331 52.26 -11.65 -8.66
CA PRO A 331 52.79 -12.87 -9.27
C PRO A 331 54.06 -13.39 -8.61
N PHE A 332 54.53 -12.73 -7.54
CA PHE A 332 55.73 -13.08 -6.77
C PHE A 332 55.48 -13.73 -5.39
N THR A 333 54.23 -13.96 -4.97
CA THR A 333 53.98 -14.73 -3.76
C THR A 333 54.14 -16.24 -4.05
N ARG A 334 55.33 -16.76 -3.77
CA ARG A 334 55.62 -18.19 -3.79
C ARG A 334 54.77 -18.85 -2.73
N LYS A 335 53.89 -19.80 -3.13
CA LYS A 335 53.16 -20.69 -2.22
C LYS A 335 54.13 -21.37 -1.28
N PRO A 336 53.83 -21.51 0.02
CA PRO A 336 54.66 -22.30 0.91
C PRO A 336 54.77 -23.73 0.37
N PHE A 337 55.98 -24.22 0.29
CA PHE A 337 56.27 -25.60 -0.14
C PHE A 337 55.80 -26.57 0.96
N THR A 338 54.75 -27.31 0.68
CA THR A 338 54.34 -28.45 1.52
C THR A 338 55.15 -29.66 1.13
N PRO A 339 55.96 -30.25 2.04
CA PRO A 339 56.71 -31.46 1.75
C PRO A 339 55.73 -32.64 1.48
N ASN A 340 55.96 -33.32 0.36
CA ASN A 340 55.23 -34.55 0.05
C ASN A 340 55.72 -35.69 1.00
N PRO A 341 54.83 -36.32 1.80
CA PRO A 341 55.25 -37.34 2.75
C PRO A 341 55.73 -38.67 2.16
N ASN A 342 55.74 -38.82 0.84
CA ASN A 342 56.12 -40.08 0.15
C ASN A 342 57.46 -40.05 -0.57
N PHE A 343 58.41 -39.15 -0.25
CA PHE A 343 59.71 -39.18 -0.80
C PHE A 343 60.68 -40.01 0.04
N GLN A 344 60.84 -41.34 -0.27
CA GLN A 344 61.92 -42.20 0.25
C GLN A 344 63.22 -41.82 -0.51
N GLY A 345 64.09 -41.06 0.21
CA GLY A 345 65.39 -40.69 -0.34
C GLY A 345 66.39 -41.83 -0.38
N THR A 346 66.93 -42.08 -1.54
CA THR A 346 68.13 -42.92 -1.73
C THR A 346 69.35 -42.17 -1.26
N GLN A 347 70.16 -42.79 -0.39
CA GLN A 347 71.44 -42.30 0.09
C GLN A 347 72.43 -42.18 -1.09
N GLY A 348 72.98 -40.98 -1.29
CA GLY A 348 74.11 -40.71 -2.18
C GLY A 348 74.93 -39.58 -1.61
N ALA A 349 76.10 -39.94 -1.08
CA ALA A 349 77.11 -39.04 -0.56
C ALA A 349 77.70 -38.15 -1.69
N ASN A 350 77.76 -36.86 -1.50
CA ASN A 350 78.89 -36.02 -1.84
C ASN A 350 78.64 -34.57 -1.44
N GLY A 351 79.67 -34.02 -0.79
CA GLY A 351 79.70 -32.71 -0.19
C GLY A 351 79.59 -31.53 -1.20
N TYR A 352 78.88 -30.53 -0.80
CA TYR A 352 78.95 -29.21 -1.36
C TYR A 352 79.25 -28.19 -0.25
N GLN A 353 80.32 -27.47 -0.42
CA GLN A 353 80.86 -26.36 0.38
C GLN A 353 79.76 -25.28 0.59
N ALA A 354 79.59 -24.84 1.81
CA ALA A 354 78.77 -23.71 2.20
C ALA A 354 79.30 -22.38 1.61
N ASN A 355 78.41 -21.64 1.00
CA ASN A 355 78.67 -20.31 0.44
C ASN A 355 78.78 -19.28 1.60
N PRO A 356 79.91 -18.56 1.78
CA PRO A 356 80.13 -17.69 2.92
C PRO A 356 79.33 -16.41 2.98
N TYR A 357 78.50 -16.12 1.98
CA TYR A 357 77.76 -14.87 1.91
C TYR A 357 76.38 -14.90 2.63
N LEU A 358 75.97 -15.99 3.22
CA LEU A 358 74.68 -16.09 3.94
C LEU A 358 74.81 -15.96 5.46
N GLN A 359 75.97 -15.71 6.01
CA GLN A 359 76.16 -15.59 7.47
C GLN A 359 76.13 -14.13 8.00
N GLN A 360 75.96 -13.11 7.11
CA GLN A 360 76.00 -11.69 7.54
C GLN A 360 74.62 -11.06 7.73
N SER A 361 73.51 -11.75 7.43
CA SER A 361 72.14 -11.21 7.59
C SER A 361 71.41 -11.65 8.87
N ALA A 362 72.01 -12.51 9.71
CA ALA A 362 71.38 -13.03 10.94
C ALA A 362 71.81 -12.31 12.23
N GLN A 363 72.71 -11.31 12.16
CA GLN A 363 73.20 -10.61 13.38
C GLN A 363 72.66 -9.19 13.59
N ASN A 364 71.71 -8.71 12.79
CA ASN A 364 71.17 -7.35 12.94
C ASN A 364 69.71 -7.30 13.38
N ALA A 365 69.12 -8.38 13.90
CA ALA A 365 67.73 -8.41 14.37
C ALA A 365 67.59 -8.41 15.92
N GLY A 366 68.61 -8.00 16.62
CA GLY A 366 68.56 -8.00 18.08
C GLY A 366 69.13 -6.76 18.72
N GLN A 367 68.53 -5.57 18.50
CA GLN A 367 68.70 -4.40 19.38
C GLN A 367 67.94 -3.20 18.81
N ARG A 368 66.70 -3.02 19.23
CA ARG A 368 66.05 -1.71 19.41
C ARG A 368 64.86 -1.89 20.40
N GLN A 369 65.27 -1.93 21.66
CA GLN A 369 64.41 -1.49 22.78
C GLN A 369 64.61 0.01 22.99
N GLY A 370 63.51 0.74 23.17
CA GLY A 370 63.44 1.91 24.01
C GLY A 370 63.68 3.23 23.29
N PHE A 371 62.62 3.97 23.05
CA PHE A 371 62.59 5.38 23.50
C PHE A 371 61.15 5.82 23.70
N VAL A 372 60.91 6.22 24.96
CA VAL A 372 59.73 6.84 25.52
C VAL A 372 59.83 8.36 25.29
N GLN A 373 58.66 8.97 25.14
CA GLN A 373 58.31 10.28 25.67
C GLN A 373 58.02 11.40 24.65
N ASN A 374 56.81 11.85 24.82
CA ASN A 374 56.31 13.20 25.12
C ASN A 374 55.49 13.92 24.03
N GLY A 375 54.28 14.31 24.43
CA GLY A 375 53.60 15.49 23.91
C GLY A 375 52.06 15.37 23.89
N GLN A 376 51.41 15.44 25.08
CA GLN A 376 50.01 15.91 25.21
C GLN A 376 50.01 17.46 25.29
N PRO A 377 48.86 18.10 24.90
CA PRO A 377 47.88 18.54 25.90
C PRO A 377 46.45 18.33 25.42
N GLY A 378 45.50 17.80 26.18
CA GLY A 378 44.81 18.44 27.28
C GLY A 378 43.39 18.71 26.89
N MET A 379 42.40 17.86 27.27
CA MET A 379 41.00 18.27 27.47
C MET A 379 40.43 17.60 28.75
N PRO A 380 39.62 18.31 29.51
CA PRO A 380 39.34 17.98 30.89
C PRO A 380 38.23 16.92 31.04
N ASN A 381 38.53 16.04 31.97
CA ASN A 381 37.67 15.01 32.49
C ASN A 381 36.67 15.63 33.52
N TYR A 382 35.33 15.49 33.27
CA TYR A 382 34.33 15.65 34.31
C TYR A 382 33.80 14.27 34.69
N GLY A 383 34.38 13.71 35.72
CA GLY A 383 33.83 12.61 36.48
C GLY A 383 32.80 13.13 37.49
N ALA A 384 31.59 12.58 37.44
CA ALA A 384 30.66 12.65 38.54
C ALA A 384 30.12 11.26 38.82
N GLN A 385 30.64 10.71 39.93
CA GLN A 385 30.04 9.63 40.70
C GLN A 385 28.62 9.98 41.11
N TYR A 386 27.65 9.10 40.81
CA TYR A 386 26.46 8.96 41.66
C TYR A 386 26.13 7.49 41.84
N GLY A 387 26.06 7.15 43.12
CA GLY A 387 25.84 5.85 43.66
C GLY A 387 24.41 5.35 43.41
N ALA A 388 24.31 4.04 43.43
CA ALA A 388 23.10 3.26 43.44
C ALA A 388 22.25 3.55 44.69
N ALA A 389 20.98 3.87 44.50
CA ALA A 389 19.94 3.72 45.49
C ALA A 389 18.67 3.20 44.80
N GLN A 390 18.32 1.96 45.12
CA GLN A 390 17.02 1.36 44.86
C GLN A 390 15.98 2.05 45.75
N PRO A 391 14.78 2.36 45.27
CA PRO A 391 13.63 2.58 46.12
C PRO A 391 12.78 1.30 46.22
N ALA A 392 12.50 0.98 47.48
CA ALA A 392 11.66 -0.12 47.93
C ALA A 392 10.19 0.06 47.50
N ASN A 393 9.56 -1.08 47.18
CA ASN A 393 8.12 -1.23 47.03
C ASN A 393 7.38 -0.99 48.37
N PRO A 394 6.29 -0.26 48.42
CA PRO A 394 5.33 -0.40 49.51
C PRO A 394 4.24 -1.41 49.12
N ALA A 395 4.20 -2.47 49.90
CA ALA A 395 3.13 -3.43 49.95
C ALA A 395 1.82 -2.74 50.42
N TYR A 396 0.74 -2.89 49.65
CA TYR A 396 -0.61 -2.64 50.15
C TYR A 396 -1.25 -3.97 50.55
N ASN A 397 -1.53 -4.07 51.84
CA ASN A 397 -2.30 -5.11 52.52
C ASN A 397 -3.77 -5.10 52.04
N ALA A 398 -4.26 -6.28 51.71
CA ALA A 398 -5.67 -6.58 51.65
C ALA A 398 -6.19 -6.91 53.06
N PRO A 399 -7.42 -6.57 53.42
CA PRO A 399 -8.16 -7.27 54.47
C PRO A 399 -9.25 -8.16 53.88
N SER A 400 -9.29 -9.34 54.48
CA SER A 400 -10.20 -10.46 54.30
C SER A 400 -11.60 -10.22 54.87
N GLN A 401 -12.61 -10.84 54.20
CA GLN A 401 -13.75 -11.62 54.70
C GLN A 401 -14.58 -11.15 55.90
N GLY A 402 -15.87 -11.16 55.71
CA GLY A 402 -16.98 -11.36 56.62
C GLY A 402 -18.23 -10.78 56.03
N GLY A 403 -19.30 -11.41 55.67
CA GLY A 403 -19.99 -12.55 56.27
C GLY A 403 -21.39 -12.10 56.67
N TYR A 404 -22.43 -12.55 55.93
CA TYR A 404 -23.85 -12.76 56.36
C TYR A 404 -24.64 -11.64 57.02
N GLY A 405 -25.87 -11.36 56.49
CA GLY A 405 -26.94 -10.78 57.26
C GLY A 405 -28.15 -10.30 56.45
N GLN A 406 -29.20 -11.05 56.55
CA GLN A 406 -30.56 -10.95 56.05
C GLN A 406 -31.29 -9.61 56.26
N GLN A 407 -32.24 -9.36 55.36
CA GLN A 407 -33.44 -8.47 55.47
C GLN A 407 -34.20 -8.61 56.79
N PRO A 408 -35.23 -7.76 57.17
CA PRO A 408 -36.10 -6.89 56.35
C PRO A 408 -36.57 -5.55 57.02
N GLY A 409 -37.28 -4.72 56.27
CA GLY A 409 -38.44 -4.07 56.85
C GLY A 409 -38.54 -2.53 56.84
N ALA A 410 -39.59 -2.09 56.14
CA ALA A 410 -40.48 -0.97 56.47
C ALA A 410 -40.06 0.49 56.39
N GLY A 411 -40.55 1.19 55.38
CA GLY A 411 -41.47 2.31 55.57
C GLY A 411 -40.90 3.66 55.96
N GLN A 412 -41.00 4.64 55.10
CA GLN A 412 -41.67 5.92 55.32
C GLN A 412 -41.21 6.94 54.27
N GLY A 413 -42.18 7.47 53.57
CA GLY A 413 -42.01 8.53 52.57
C GLY A 413 -41.70 9.88 53.16
N TYR A 414 -41.01 10.70 52.42
CA TYR A 414 -41.02 12.16 52.51
C TYR A 414 -40.86 12.78 51.13
N PRO A 415 -41.25 14.08 50.91
CA PRO A 415 -41.90 14.52 49.70
C PRO A 415 -40.95 15.08 48.65
N GLN A 416 -41.40 14.95 47.40
CA GLN A 416 -40.78 15.63 46.23
C GLN A 416 -40.87 17.15 46.34
N THR A 417 -39.72 17.82 46.30
CA THR A 417 -39.65 19.22 45.88
C THR A 417 -39.11 19.26 44.47
N GLY A 418 -40.00 19.70 43.56
CA GLY A 418 -39.65 19.83 42.13
C GLY A 418 -38.70 20.96 41.88
N ALA A 419 -37.66 20.68 41.10
CA ALA A 419 -36.89 21.69 40.39
C ALA A 419 -37.35 21.69 38.90
N PRO A 420 -37.49 22.85 38.26
CA PRO A 420 -38.02 22.94 36.90
C PRO A 420 -36.97 22.48 35.87
N GLN A 421 -37.37 21.59 34.96
CA GLN A 421 -36.62 21.22 33.78
C GLN A 421 -36.62 22.38 32.77
N PRO A 422 -35.51 22.67 32.10
CA PRO A 422 -35.51 23.62 30.99
C PRO A 422 -36.19 22.99 29.77
N ALA A 423 -37.10 23.76 29.15
CA ALA A 423 -37.87 23.40 27.98
C ALA A 423 -36.95 23.13 26.77
N GLN A 424 -37.12 21.98 26.15
CA GLN A 424 -36.55 21.65 24.84
C GLN A 424 -37.30 22.41 23.73
N PRO A 425 -36.60 23.05 22.77
CA PRO A 425 -37.25 23.65 21.62
C PRO A 425 -37.80 22.54 20.70
N ARG A 426 -39.11 22.55 20.51
CA ARG A 426 -39.75 21.73 19.46
C ARG A 426 -39.45 22.31 18.11
N TYR A 427 -38.67 21.57 17.32
CA TYR A 427 -38.52 21.82 15.89
C TYR A 427 -39.84 21.42 15.19
N GLN A 428 -40.56 22.41 14.67
CA GLN A 428 -41.65 22.18 13.72
C GLN A 428 -41.05 22.14 12.31
N ALA A 429 -41.18 21.01 11.65
CA ALA A 429 -40.88 20.86 10.23
C ALA A 429 -41.80 21.75 9.39
N PRO A 430 -41.30 22.48 8.36
CA PRO A 430 -42.17 23.25 7.46
C PRO A 430 -43.06 22.29 6.64
N GLN A 431 -44.39 22.47 6.78
CA GLN A 431 -45.35 21.83 5.92
C GLN A 431 -45.40 22.58 4.59
N TYR A 432 -44.94 21.95 3.53
CA TYR A 432 -45.16 22.44 2.17
C TYR A 432 -46.56 22.06 1.72
N HIS A 433 -47.48 23.02 1.67
CA HIS A 433 -48.77 22.88 0.98
C HIS A 433 -48.55 23.02 -0.52
N PHE A 434 -48.73 21.92 -1.23
CA PHE A 434 -48.83 21.91 -2.68
C PHE A 434 -50.21 22.44 -3.09
N ASN A 435 -50.25 23.62 -3.75
CA ASN A 435 -51.47 24.18 -4.27
C ASN A 435 -51.48 23.98 -5.83
N PRO A 436 -52.35 23.10 -6.38
CA PRO A 436 -52.40 22.90 -7.83
C PRO A 436 -53.38 23.91 -8.45
N GLY A 437 -52.90 25.09 -8.79
CA GLY A 437 -53.76 26.04 -9.46
C GLY A 437 -53.15 27.42 -9.57
N SER A 438 -52.24 27.64 -10.50
CA SER A 438 -52.05 28.87 -11.26
C SER A 438 -50.92 28.67 -12.30
N ILE A 439 -51.30 28.29 -13.49
CA ILE A 439 -50.47 28.38 -14.69
C ILE A 439 -50.55 29.82 -15.10
N HIS A 440 -49.53 30.63 -14.88
CA HIS A 440 -49.34 31.91 -15.57
C HIS A 440 -48.42 31.65 -16.78
N THR A 441 -49.02 31.73 -17.96
CA THR A 441 -48.38 31.91 -19.26
C THR A 441 -47.76 33.29 -19.33
N GLY A 442 -46.43 33.34 -19.47
CA GLY A 442 -45.73 34.59 -19.73
C GLY A 442 -44.22 34.39 -19.89
N ASP A 443 -43.78 34.66 -21.15
CA ASP A 443 -42.43 34.84 -21.61
C ASP A 443 -41.60 33.64 -22.09
N THR A 444 -41.90 33.27 -23.34
CA THR A 444 -40.96 32.62 -24.27
C THR A 444 -39.92 33.63 -24.71
N GLN A 445 -38.70 33.55 -24.19
CA GLN A 445 -37.52 34.14 -24.84
C GLN A 445 -36.37 33.13 -24.85
N ASN A 446 -36.08 32.65 -26.08
CA ASN A 446 -34.82 32.16 -26.62
C ASN A 446 -34.07 31.04 -25.85
N ILE A 447 -34.56 29.82 -26.04
CA ILE A 447 -33.70 28.65 -25.92
C ILE A 447 -33.11 28.36 -27.31
N VAL A 448 -31.82 28.65 -27.53
CA VAL A 448 -31.09 28.25 -28.73
C VAL A 448 -30.78 26.75 -28.62
N ILE A 449 -31.53 25.93 -29.35
CA ILE A 449 -31.27 24.49 -29.47
C ILE A 449 -30.11 24.33 -30.46
N PRO A 450 -28.98 23.65 -30.05
CA PRO A 450 -27.90 23.37 -30.99
C PRO A 450 -28.37 22.51 -32.17
N SER A 451 -27.90 22.80 -33.38
CA SER A 451 -28.36 22.25 -34.66
C SER A 451 -28.14 20.72 -34.82
N PHE A 452 -27.46 20.06 -33.93
CA PHE A 452 -27.25 18.60 -33.95
C PHE A 452 -28.41 17.78 -33.36
N LEU A 453 -29.40 18.44 -32.73
CA LEU A 453 -30.59 17.79 -32.15
C LEU A 453 -31.84 17.85 -33.01
N SER A 454 -31.80 18.48 -34.19
CA SER A 454 -32.92 18.50 -35.15
C SER A 454 -32.84 17.29 -36.09
N ARG A 455 -33.51 16.20 -35.73
CA ARG A 455 -33.78 15.09 -36.65
C ARG A 455 -34.72 15.59 -37.74
N LYS A 456 -34.29 15.57 -39.00
CA LYS A 456 -35.15 15.69 -40.17
C LYS A 456 -35.83 14.33 -40.38
N ASP A 457 -37.11 14.25 -40.08
CA ASP A 457 -37.99 13.22 -40.63
C ASP A 457 -38.28 13.60 -42.10
N ASN A 458 -37.66 12.91 -43.04
CA ASN A 458 -38.11 12.89 -44.43
C ASN A 458 -39.03 11.69 -44.59
N ASN A 459 -40.31 11.95 -44.51
CA ASN A 459 -41.33 11.15 -45.19
C ASN A 459 -41.50 11.72 -46.57
N ASP A 460 -41.05 11.04 -47.60
CA ASP A 460 -41.53 11.21 -48.98
C ASP A 460 -42.50 10.09 -49.27
N ASP A 461 -43.79 10.38 -49.13
CA ASP A 461 -44.85 9.75 -49.87
C ASP A 461 -44.79 10.32 -51.30
N ASN A 462 -44.62 9.44 -52.33
CA ASN A 462 -45.37 9.53 -53.57
C ASN A 462 -45.10 8.37 -54.52
N ALA A 463 -46.25 7.81 -54.95
CA ALA A 463 -46.56 7.05 -56.17
C ALA A 463 -46.01 5.62 -56.33
#